data_f83055438c128e76f1cbbb4578d5db2b
#
_entry.id   f83055438c128e76f1cbbb4578d5db2b
#
_cell.length_a   1.000
_cell.length_b   1.000
_cell.length_c   1.000
_cell.angle_alpha   90.00
_cell.angle_beta   90.00
_cell.angle_gamma   90.00
#
_symmetry.space_group_name_H-M   'P 1'
#
loop_
_entity.id
_entity.type
_entity.pdbx_description
1 polymer ?
#
loop_
_entity_poly.entity_id
_entity_poly.type
_entity_poly.pdbx_seq_one_letter_code
_entity_poly.pdbx_strand_id
1 'polypeptide(L)'
;MNKNIPFILLLIWLVPSTLIFVSCEDNEELAEQDQDPIALADTVRFGDLTPLFENRCYQCHSEPEYSFYALNLDTYENTMLGSQNGPIVIPFDPENSVLYNKCSGEHIDGDRMPQDNFKFFDDNPDKLQLIYDWILYGCLE
;
A
#
# COMPACT_ATOMS: atom_id res chain seq x y z
N MET A 1 -39.49 3.90 76.08
CA MET A 1 -39.45 5.17 76.91
C MET A 1 -38.02 5.61 77.06
N ASN A 2 -37.77 6.90 76.83
CA ASN A 2 -36.56 7.68 76.96
C ASN A 2 -35.45 7.39 75.97
N LYS A 3 -35.26 8.18 74.90
CA LYS A 3 -34.79 9.57 74.76
C LYS A 3 -33.47 9.82 75.49
N ASN A 4 -32.40 9.88 74.66
CA ASN A 4 -31.43 10.96 74.86
C ASN A 4 -30.50 10.99 73.64
N ILE A 5 -30.63 12.07 72.90
CA ILE A 5 -29.72 12.48 71.79
C ILE A 5 -28.69 13.40 72.47
N PRO A 6 -27.40 13.16 72.30
CA PRO A 6 -26.46 14.22 72.56
C PRO A 6 -26.10 14.93 71.25
N PHE A 7 -26.29 16.19 71.31
CA PHE A 7 -25.85 17.26 70.47
C PHE A 7 -24.32 17.19 70.25
N ILE A 8 -23.88 16.90 69.08
CA ILE A 8 -22.46 17.04 68.74
C ILE A 8 -22.32 18.20 67.76
N LEU A 9 -21.62 19.19 68.25
CA LEU A 9 -21.24 20.43 67.63
C LEU A 9 -20.63 20.24 66.24
N LEU A 10 -21.23 20.91 65.29
CA LEU A 10 -20.71 21.13 63.92
C LEU A 10 -19.54 22.15 64.06
N LEU A 11 -18.33 21.64 63.96
CA LEU A 11 -17.17 22.45 63.64
C LEU A 11 -17.05 22.54 62.12
N ILE A 12 -17.56 23.63 61.57
CA ILE A 12 -17.36 24.02 60.22
C ILE A 12 -15.90 24.46 60.05
N TRP A 13 -15.10 23.58 59.46
CA TRP A 13 -13.79 23.97 58.96
C TRP A 13 -13.97 24.66 57.60
N LEU A 14 -13.83 25.98 57.63
CA LEU A 14 -13.65 26.79 56.42
C LEU A 14 -12.26 26.50 55.85
N VAL A 15 -12.21 25.64 54.85
CA VAL A 15 -11.01 25.49 54.04
C VAL A 15 -11.08 26.56 52.94
N PRO A 16 -10.12 27.47 52.84
CA PRO A 16 -10.08 28.38 51.72
C PRO A 16 -9.76 27.59 50.43
N SER A 17 -10.72 27.52 49.55
CA SER A 17 -10.57 26.95 48.23
C SER A 17 -9.66 27.86 47.40
N THR A 18 -8.34 27.62 47.46
CA THR A 18 -7.43 28.16 46.44
C THR A 18 -7.68 27.39 45.17
N LEU A 19 -8.41 28.03 44.27
CA LEU A 19 -8.51 27.62 42.86
C LEU A 19 -7.12 27.71 42.24
N ILE A 20 -6.44 26.56 42.18
CA ILE A 20 -5.28 26.40 41.35
C ILE A 20 -5.84 26.19 39.93
N PHE A 21 -5.85 27.24 39.12
CA PHE A 21 -6.00 27.11 37.70
C PHE A 21 -4.73 26.43 37.17
N VAL A 22 -4.77 25.10 37.05
CA VAL A 22 -3.82 24.41 36.21
C VAL A 22 -4.26 24.74 34.76
N SER A 23 -3.61 25.73 34.17
CA SER A 23 -3.63 25.94 32.76
C SER A 23 -2.89 24.77 32.16
N CYS A 24 -3.62 23.76 31.68
CA CYS A 24 -3.11 22.87 30.67
C CYS A 24 -2.99 23.72 29.40
N GLU A 25 -1.82 24.24 29.15
CA GLU A 25 -1.42 24.57 27.78
C GLU A 25 -1.24 23.22 27.11
N ASP A 26 -2.30 22.77 26.44
CA ASP A 26 -2.22 21.74 25.42
C ASP A 26 -1.41 22.32 24.25
N ASN A 27 -0.10 22.29 24.40
CA ASN A 27 0.78 22.26 23.26
C ASN A 27 0.55 20.91 22.59
N GLU A 28 -0.52 20.77 21.83
CA GLU A 28 -0.53 19.94 20.65
C GLU A 28 0.47 20.57 19.68
N GLU A 29 1.74 20.39 19.97
CA GLU A 29 2.76 20.33 18.94
C GLU A 29 2.33 19.19 18.04
N LEU A 30 1.52 19.54 17.03
CA LEU A 30 1.40 18.76 15.82
C LEU A 30 2.86 18.53 15.39
N ALA A 31 3.40 17.38 15.77
CA ALA A 31 4.53 16.84 15.07
C ALA A 31 4.08 16.81 13.61
N GLU A 32 4.41 17.86 12.86
CA GLU A 32 4.62 17.75 11.44
C GLU A 32 5.56 16.57 11.33
N GLN A 33 4.98 15.38 11.08
CA GLN A 33 5.74 14.32 10.50
C GLN A 33 6.31 14.97 9.24
N ASP A 34 7.56 15.37 9.37
CA ASP A 34 8.46 15.57 8.25
C ASP A 34 8.39 14.23 7.51
N GLN A 35 7.34 14.08 6.69
CA GLN A 35 7.35 13.14 5.62
C GLN A 35 8.48 13.68 4.75
N ASP A 36 9.69 13.16 5.04
CA ASP A 36 10.78 13.20 4.07
C ASP A 36 10.06 13.01 2.73
N PRO A 37 10.09 13.99 1.82
CA PRO A 37 9.59 13.72 0.50
C PRO A 37 10.43 12.52 0.05
N ILE A 38 9.83 11.31 0.12
CA ILE A 38 10.39 10.12 -0.51
C ILE A 38 10.80 10.64 -1.86
N ALA A 39 12.11 10.75 -2.04
CA ALA A 39 12.63 11.48 -3.17
C ALA A 39 11.99 10.83 -4.40
N LEU A 40 11.12 11.54 -5.09
CA LEU A 40 10.43 11.07 -6.30
C LEU A 40 11.41 10.52 -7.35
N ALA A 41 12.73 10.69 -7.09
CA ALA A 41 13.82 10.18 -7.89
C ALA A 41 13.97 8.64 -7.84
N ASP A 42 13.48 7.98 -6.78
CA ASP A 42 13.59 6.51 -6.62
C ASP A 42 12.26 5.78 -6.84
N THR A 43 11.22 6.48 -7.27
CA THR A 43 9.91 5.88 -7.45
C THR A 43 9.85 5.18 -8.81
N VAL A 44 9.60 3.88 -8.81
CA VAL A 44 9.48 3.09 -10.03
C VAL A 44 8.29 3.55 -10.87
N ARG A 45 8.52 3.77 -12.15
CA ARG A 45 7.52 4.18 -13.15
C ARG A 45 7.33 3.10 -14.22
N PHE A 46 6.27 3.18 -14.97
CA PHE A 46 6.00 2.25 -16.07
C PHE A 46 7.16 2.18 -17.07
N GLY A 47 7.80 3.33 -17.37
CA GLY A 47 8.97 3.38 -18.23
C GLY A 47 10.15 2.51 -17.77
N ASP A 48 10.28 2.27 -16.46
CA ASP A 48 11.32 1.40 -15.91
C ASP A 48 11.04 -0.08 -16.16
N LEU A 49 9.75 -0.45 -16.30
CA LEU A 49 9.34 -1.81 -16.63
C LEU A 49 9.40 -2.09 -18.14
N THR A 50 9.34 -1.06 -18.98
CA THR A 50 9.30 -1.22 -20.45
C THR A 50 10.38 -2.16 -20.97
N PRO A 51 11.67 -2.05 -20.59
CA PRO A 51 12.71 -2.97 -21.08
C PRO A 51 12.47 -4.43 -20.67
N LEU A 52 11.87 -4.67 -19.49
CA LEU A 52 11.50 -6.01 -19.05
C LEU A 52 10.35 -6.55 -19.88
N PHE A 53 9.31 -5.76 -20.09
CA PHE A 53 8.11 -6.14 -20.85
C PHE A 53 8.45 -6.40 -22.31
N GLU A 54 9.24 -5.54 -22.95
CA GLU A 54 9.74 -5.74 -24.32
C GLU A 54 10.45 -7.07 -24.49
N ASN A 55 11.32 -7.41 -23.55
CA ASN A 55 12.16 -8.60 -23.67
C ASN A 55 11.45 -9.90 -23.28
N ARG A 56 10.38 -9.84 -22.46
CA ARG A 56 9.81 -11.06 -21.84
C ARG A 56 8.30 -11.21 -22.01
N CYS A 57 7.58 -10.14 -22.34
CA CYS A 57 6.12 -10.14 -22.35
C CYS A 57 5.53 -9.81 -23.73
N TYR A 58 6.13 -8.86 -24.46
CA TYR A 58 5.55 -8.33 -25.69
C TYR A 58 5.41 -9.37 -26.81
N GLN A 59 6.20 -10.42 -26.81
CA GLN A 59 6.06 -11.47 -27.81
C GLN A 59 4.65 -12.08 -27.83
N CYS A 60 3.96 -12.09 -26.70
CA CYS A 60 2.61 -12.65 -26.58
C CYS A 60 1.59 -11.62 -26.10
N HIS A 61 2.03 -10.51 -25.52
CA HIS A 61 1.19 -9.52 -24.86
C HIS A 61 1.42 -8.09 -25.37
N SER A 62 1.59 -7.93 -26.69
CA SER A 62 1.61 -6.64 -27.37
C SER A 62 0.91 -6.75 -28.73
N GLU A 63 0.64 -5.62 -29.38
CA GLU A 63 0.12 -5.61 -30.74
C GLU A 63 1.16 -6.19 -31.74
N PRO A 64 0.76 -7.02 -32.71
CA PRO A 64 -0.59 -7.55 -32.96
C PRO A 64 -0.89 -8.86 -32.21
N GLU A 65 -0.01 -9.35 -31.35
CA GLU A 65 -0.04 -10.71 -30.78
C GLU A 65 -0.79 -10.82 -29.45
N TYR A 66 -1.36 -9.73 -28.92
CA TYR A 66 -1.98 -9.68 -27.59
C TYR A 66 -3.26 -10.53 -27.41
N SER A 67 -3.53 -11.43 -28.35
CA SER A 67 -4.77 -12.22 -28.41
C SER A 67 -5.01 -13.14 -27.20
N PHE A 68 -3.99 -13.45 -26.41
CA PHE A 68 -4.14 -14.25 -25.22
C PHE A 68 -4.81 -13.44 -24.10
N TYR A 69 -6.06 -13.77 -23.80
CA TYR A 69 -6.91 -13.10 -22.82
C TYR A 69 -7.10 -11.60 -23.07
N ALA A 70 -6.88 -11.14 -24.30
CA ALA A 70 -6.92 -9.72 -24.69
C ALA A 70 -6.05 -8.83 -23.75
N LEU A 71 -4.87 -9.34 -23.35
CA LEU A 71 -3.92 -8.63 -22.52
C LEU A 71 -2.84 -7.99 -23.39
N ASN A 72 -2.78 -6.66 -23.35
CA ASN A 72 -1.77 -5.86 -24.01
C ASN A 72 -0.96 -5.08 -22.96
N LEU A 73 0.36 -5.23 -22.98
CA LEU A 73 1.29 -4.60 -22.01
C LEU A 73 2.18 -3.54 -22.67
N ASP A 74 1.92 -3.15 -23.93
CA ASP A 74 2.79 -2.28 -24.71
C ASP A 74 2.73 -0.80 -24.29
N THR A 75 1.66 -0.39 -23.60
CA THR A 75 1.53 0.95 -23.03
C THR A 75 1.03 0.90 -21.59
N TYR A 76 1.27 2.00 -20.88
CA TYR A 76 0.74 2.18 -19.53
C TYR A 76 -0.79 2.01 -19.50
N GLU A 77 -1.50 2.70 -20.40
CA GLU A 77 -2.96 2.68 -20.46
C GLU A 77 -3.50 1.27 -20.71
N ASN A 78 -2.90 0.53 -21.63
CA ASN A 78 -3.31 -0.85 -21.95
C ASN A 78 -3.03 -1.78 -20.77
N THR A 79 -1.91 -1.62 -20.08
CA THR A 79 -1.58 -2.39 -18.87
C THR A 79 -2.58 -2.11 -17.76
N MET A 80 -2.93 -0.84 -17.53
CA MET A 80 -3.92 -0.44 -16.52
C MET A 80 -5.34 -0.85 -16.88
N LEU A 81 -5.66 -0.95 -18.19
CA LEU A 81 -6.96 -1.47 -18.66
C LEU A 81 -7.14 -2.94 -18.29
N GLY A 82 -6.04 -3.71 -18.25
CA GLY A 82 -6.04 -5.13 -17.89
C GLY A 82 -6.37 -6.06 -19.03
N SER A 83 -7.09 -7.14 -18.75
CA SER A 83 -7.42 -8.22 -19.67
C SER A 83 -8.93 -8.43 -19.79
N GLN A 84 -9.35 -9.37 -20.64
CA GLN A 84 -10.76 -9.78 -20.69
C GLN A 84 -11.31 -10.31 -19.37
N ASN A 85 -10.44 -10.70 -18.44
CA ASN A 85 -10.82 -11.19 -17.10
C ASN A 85 -10.82 -10.08 -16.04
N GLY A 86 -10.50 -8.84 -16.43
CA GLY A 86 -10.46 -7.67 -15.57
C GLY A 86 -9.05 -7.12 -15.33
N PRO A 87 -8.92 -6.22 -14.34
CA PRO A 87 -7.65 -5.60 -14.00
C PRO A 87 -6.58 -6.64 -13.64
N ILE A 88 -5.35 -6.40 -14.08
CA ILE A 88 -4.21 -7.26 -13.75
C ILE A 88 -3.31 -6.66 -12.68
N VAL A 89 -3.48 -5.37 -12.38
CA VAL A 89 -2.79 -4.66 -11.30
C VAL A 89 -3.81 -3.94 -10.43
N ILE A 90 -3.53 -3.93 -9.14
CA ILE A 90 -4.26 -3.17 -8.13
C ILE A 90 -3.25 -2.20 -7.52
N PRO A 91 -3.31 -0.90 -7.82
CA PRO A 91 -2.36 0.06 -7.28
C PRO A 91 -2.26 -0.03 -5.76
N PHE A 92 -1.04 0.01 -5.24
CA PHE A 92 -0.69 -0.15 -3.81
C PHE A 92 -0.89 -1.55 -3.23
N ASP A 93 -1.27 -2.55 -4.05
CA ASP A 93 -1.54 -3.91 -3.58
C ASP A 93 -0.91 -4.97 -4.52
N PRO A 94 0.42 -5.15 -4.47
CA PRO A 94 1.11 -6.10 -5.33
C PRO A 94 0.69 -7.55 -5.08
N GLU A 95 0.42 -7.93 -3.83
CA GLU A 95 0.11 -9.31 -3.45
C GLU A 95 -1.24 -9.79 -4.00
N ASN A 96 -2.18 -8.88 -4.26
CA ASN A 96 -3.45 -9.19 -4.91
C ASN A 96 -3.46 -8.82 -6.41
N SER A 97 -2.34 -8.37 -6.96
CA SER A 97 -2.19 -8.05 -8.37
C SER A 97 -1.85 -9.30 -9.19
N VAL A 98 -2.68 -9.60 -10.20
CA VAL A 98 -2.51 -10.79 -11.07
C VAL A 98 -1.16 -10.76 -11.78
N LEU A 99 -0.70 -9.59 -12.22
CA LEU A 99 0.60 -9.44 -12.90
C LEU A 99 1.75 -9.95 -12.02
N TYR A 100 1.82 -9.49 -10.77
CA TYR A 100 2.84 -9.94 -9.83
C TYR A 100 2.72 -11.44 -9.54
N ASN A 101 1.52 -11.92 -9.21
CA ASN A 101 1.28 -13.31 -8.86
C ASN A 101 1.58 -14.27 -10.00
N LYS A 102 1.33 -13.87 -11.26
CA LYS A 102 1.72 -14.63 -12.44
C LYS A 102 3.24 -14.74 -12.58
N CYS A 103 3.97 -13.69 -12.25
CA CYS A 103 5.43 -13.66 -12.33
C CYS A 103 6.09 -14.39 -11.14
N SER A 104 5.57 -14.23 -9.92
CA SER A 104 6.07 -14.91 -8.72
C SER A 104 5.79 -16.41 -8.73
N GLY A 105 4.73 -16.83 -9.44
CA GLY A 105 4.27 -18.22 -9.45
C GLY A 105 3.26 -18.54 -8.34
N GLU A 106 2.74 -17.51 -7.66
CA GLU A 106 1.73 -17.69 -6.61
C GLU A 106 0.31 -17.73 -7.16
N HIS A 107 0.13 -17.39 -8.45
CA HIS A 107 -1.17 -17.43 -9.09
C HIS A 107 -1.60 -18.88 -9.35
N ILE A 108 -2.81 -19.21 -8.90
CA ILE A 108 -3.34 -20.59 -8.93
C ILE A 108 -3.93 -21.01 -10.28
N ASP A 109 -4.31 -20.05 -11.15
CA ASP A 109 -4.97 -20.33 -12.43
C ASP A 109 -4.01 -20.18 -13.60
N GLY A 110 -3.82 -21.28 -14.35
CA GLY A 110 -2.97 -21.33 -15.54
C GLY A 110 -1.47 -21.26 -15.23
N ASP A 111 -0.67 -21.07 -16.28
CA ASP A 111 0.78 -21.15 -16.17
C ASP A 111 1.41 -19.90 -15.56
N ARG A 112 2.56 -20.11 -14.91
CA ARG A 112 3.45 -19.03 -14.47
C ARG A 112 4.04 -18.29 -15.68
N MET A 113 4.24 -17.00 -15.55
CA MET A 113 4.86 -16.16 -16.58
C MET A 113 6.32 -15.83 -16.25
N PRO A 114 7.18 -15.63 -17.27
CA PRO A 114 6.92 -15.86 -18.69
C PRO A 114 6.86 -17.36 -19.02
N GLN A 115 5.94 -17.73 -19.93
CA GLN A 115 5.65 -19.13 -20.24
C GLN A 115 6.83 -19.85 -20.93
N ASP A 116 7.67 -19.12 -21.65
CA ASP A 116 8.87 -19.63 -22.31
C ASP A 116 10.02 -19.93 -21.34
N ASN A 117 9.99 -19.36 -20.12
CA ASN A 117 10.98 -19.60 -19.08
C ASN A 117 10.38 -19.38 -17.68
N PHE A 118 9.79 -20.40 -17.09
CA PHE A 118 9.15 -20.35 -15.76
C PHE A 118 10.10 -19.96 -14.62
N LYS A 119 11.41 -20.11 -14.81
CA LYS A 119 12.42 -19.78 -13.80
C LYS A 119 12.99 -18.38 -13.97
N PHE A 120 12.54 -17.63 -14.98
CA PHE A 120 13.12 -16.33 -15.28
C PHE A 120 13.19 -15.42 -14.04
N PHE A 121 12.11 -15.33 -13.29
CA PHE A 121 12.06 -14.48 -12.09
C PHE A 121 12.77 -15.09 -10.87
N ASP A 122 12.95 -16.42 -10.82
CA ASP A 122 13.78 -17.05 -9.80
C ASP A 122 15.26 -16.71 -10.01
N ASP A 123 15.68 -16.66 -11.29
CA ASP A 123 17.05 -16.34 -11.70
C ASP A 123 17.30 -14.80 -11.71
N ASN A 124 16.24 -13.99 -11.74
CA ASN A 124 16.28 -12.53 -11.81
C ASN A 124 15.32 -11.90 -10.80
N PRO A 125 15.55 -12.08 -9.49
CA PRO A 125 14.64 -11.59 -8.45
C PRO A 125 14.51 -10.06 -8.43
N ASP A 126 15.53 -9.33 -8.91
CA ASP A 126 15.48 -7.87 -9.07
C ASP A 126 14.41 -7.42 -10.08
N LYS A 127 14.14 -8.24 -11.10
CA LYS A 127 13.08 -7.95 -12.08
C LYS A 127 11.68 -8.19 -11.51
N LEU A 128 11.55 -9.19 -10.65
CA LEU A 128 10.30 -9.43 -9.92
C LEU A 128 10.04 -8.30 -8.92
N GLN A 129 11.10 -7.87 -8.22
CA GLN A 129 11.02 -6.76 -7.27
C GLN A 129 10.63 -5.45 -7.97
N LEU A 130 11.13 -5.22 -9.19
CA LEU A 130 10.77 -4.03 -9.97
C LEU A 130 9.25 -3.96 -10.25
N ILE A 131 8.63 -5.10 -10.60
CA ILE A 131 7.17 -5.17 -10.78
C ILE A 131 6.45 -4.91 -9.45
N TYR A 132 6.94 -5.53 -8.37
CA TYR A 132 6.38 -5.35 -7.03
C TYR A 132 6.40 -3.89 -6.61
N ASP A 133 7.54 -3.23 -6.74
CA ASP A 133 7.73 -1.84 -6.33
C ASP A 133 6.86 -0.89 -7.17
N TRP A 134 6.78 -1.10 -8.48
CA TRP A 134 5.89 -0.30 -9.34
C TRP A 134 4.43 -0.35 -8.86
N ILE A 135 3.95 -1.55 -8.52
CA ILE A 135 2.58 -1.72 -8.03
C ILE A 135 2.44 -1.12 -6.62
N LEU A 136 3.42 -1.36 -5.74
CA LEU A 136 3.43 -0.85 -4.37
C LEU A 136 3.37 0.68 -4.32
N TYR A 137 4.05 1.35 -5.25
CA TYR A 137 4.04 2.82 -5.35
C TYR A 137 2.87 3.37 -6.17
N GLY A 138 1.86 2.56 -6.47
CA GLY A 138 0.60 3.01 -7.06
C GLY A 138 0.56 3.00 -8.58
N CYS A 139 1.39 2.19 -9.23
CA CYS A 139 1.41 2.03 -10.69
C CYS A 139 1.62 3.36 -11.42
N LEU A 140 2.68 4.10 -11.08
CA LEU A 140 2.96 5.38 -11.73
C LEU A 140 3.33 5.21 -13.21
N GLU A 141 2.89 6.17 -14.04
CA GLU A 141 3.23 6.28 -15.45
C GLU A 141 4.69 6.66 -15.69
#